data_069f97f04f64fa65fb40e5c85d94b230
#
_entry.id   069f97f04f64fa65fb40e5c85d94b230
#
_cell.length_a   1.000
_cell.length_b   1.000
_cell.length_c   1.000
_cell.angle_alpha   90.00
_cell.angle_beta   90.00
_cell.angle_gamma   90.00
#
_symmetry.space_group_name_H-M   'P 1'
#
loop_
_entity.id
_entity.type
_entity.pdbx_description
1 polymer ?
#
loop_
_entity_poly.entity_id
_entity_poly.type
_entity_poly.pdbx_seq_one_letter_code
_entity_poly.pdbx_strand_id
1 'polypeptide(L)'
;SRGFSSLFYEWIFTDEAKTTPRSFYESVVVPFPKHNIVLKIQMRDKQGLFHDIYNLPVDPKSYFIVKDNPSKFKVTNLAVNGDYHKKLDIVILPEGYTEKEMEKFHKDCKRFIGWFFDVAPFKSNKEKVNFRCVDAPSQESGTDIPDAGIWKNTILNSHFYTFGTDRYLTTQDIRDVRDLAAYVPYDQIYILVNTDKYGGGGVYNYYNLCTSDNSESKFVFTHEFGHAFAGLADEYPYGYDKAEDLYDLSKEPWQVNITTLADFKSKWKNTVDESTPIPTPDTDQYKDKIGAFEGAGYVAAKIYRPTHDCKMRSNHTDKFCPVCLKAVTDLLNFYSE
;
A
#
# COMPACT_ATOMS: atom_id res chain seq x y z
N SER A 1 -10.12 0.88 15.10
CA SER A 1 -9.53 -0.30 14.44
C SER A 1 -9.24 0.01 12.98
N ARG A 2 -8.14 -0.52 12.43
CA ARG A 2 -7.82 -0.47 11.00
C ARG A 2 -7.86 -1.88 10.42
N GLY A 3 -8.32 -1.98 9.19
CA GLY A 3 -8.13 -3.17 8.39
C GLY A 3 -6.70 -3.24 7.83
N PHE A 4 -6.33 -4.39 7.35
CA PHE A 4 -5.12 -4.63 6.56
C PHE A 4 -5.41 -5.75 5.55
N SER A 5 -4.64 -5.79 4.48
CA SER A 5 -4.60 -6.93 3.59
C SER A 5 -3.34 -7.75 3.89
N SER A 6 -3.43 -9.06 3.80
CA SER A 6 -2.23 -9.88 3.74
C SER A 6 -1.78 -10.02 2.29
N LEU A 7 -0.55 -10.46 2.09
CA LEU A 7 -0.06 -10.80 0.76
C LEU A 7 -0.82 -12.02 0.22
N PHE A 8 -1.23 -11.96 -1.04
CA PHE A 8 -1.79 -13.12 -1.72
C PHE A 8 -0.64 -14.02 -2.18
N TYR A 9 -0.50 -15.18 -1.56
CA TYR A 9 0.50 -16.15 -1.98
C TYR A 9 0.04 -16.87 -3.24
N GLU A 10 0.91 -17.00 -4.23
CA GLU A 10 0.60 -17.64 -5.52
C GLU A 10 0.06 -19.06 -5.36
N TRP A 11 0.47 -19.74 -4.29
CA TRP A 11 -0.03 -21.08 -3.97
C TRP A 11 -1.56 -21.18 -3.89
N ILE A 12 -2.27 -20.12 -3.45
CA ILE A 12 -3.74 -20.15 -3.34
C ILE A 12 -4.45 -20.32 -4.68
N PHE A 13 -3.76 -20.02 -5.78
CA PHE A 13 -4.27 -20.18 -7.15
C PHE A 13 -3.95 -21.54 -7.75
N THR A 14 -3.26 -22.43 -7.04
CA THR A 14 -2.96 -23.79 -7.49
C THR A 14 -4.12 -24.74 -7.23
N ASP A 15 -4.20 -25.84 -7.98
CA ASP A 15 -5.20 -26.87 -7.74
C ASP A 15 -5.01 -27.57 -6.38
N GLU A 16 -3.76 -27.67 -5.90
CA GLU A 16 -3.43 -28.21 -4.59
C GLU A 16 -4.11 -27.43 -3.45
N ALA A 17 -4.20 -26.10 -3.57
CA ALA A 17 -4.83 -25.24 -2.57
C ALA A 17 -6.32 -25.55 -2.34
N LYS A 18 -6.99 -26.21 -3.30
CA LYS A 18 -8.40 -26.61 -3.16
C LYS A 18 -8.59 -27.75 -2.17
N THR A 19 -7.57 -28.55 -1.90
CA THR A 19 -7.65 -29.76 -1.10
C THR A 19 -6.67 -29.83 0.06
N THR A 20 -5.60 -29.04 0.03
CA THR A 20 -4.49 -29.10 0.99
C THR A 20 -4.36 -27.75 1.74
N PRO A 21 -4.51 -27.71 3.07
CA PRO A 21 -4.22 -26.50 3.82
C PRO A 21 -2.71 -26.22 3.88
N ARG A 22 -2.30 -24.95 3.79
CA ARG A 22 -0.92 -24.50 3.97
C ARG A 22 -0.86 -23.29 4.88
N SER A 23 0.14 -23.25 5.75
CA SER A 23 0.40 -22.10 6.62
C SER A 23 1.48 -21.22 6.03
N PHE A 24 1.30 -19.92 6.16
CA PHE A 24 2.27 -18.89 5.79
C PHE A 24 2.59 -18.04 7.01
N TYR A 25 3.81 -17.52 7.06
CA TYR A 25 4.19 -16.57 8.09
C TYR A 25 3.52 -15.22 7.80
N GLU A 26 2.79 -14.73 8.79
CA GLU A 26 2.12 -13.45 8.71
C GLU A 26 2.30 -12.65 10.00
N SER A 27 2.19 -11.34 9.90
CA SER A 27 2.26 -10.44 11.06
C SER A 27 1.28 -9.28 10.90
N VAL A 28 0.80 -8.80 12.03
CA VAL A 28 -0.06 -7.61 12.10
C VAL A 28 0.58 -6.58 13.02
N VAL A 29 0.55 -5.32 12.60
CA VAL A 29 1.03 -4.20 13.42
C VAL A 29 -0.14 -3.56 14.15
N VAL A 30 0.02 -3.38 15.46
CA VAL A 30 -0.94 -2.70 16.31
C VAL A 30 -0.22 -1.67 17.18
N PRO A 31 -0.88 -0.58 17.60
CA PRO A 31 -0.29 0.34 18.56
C PRO A 31 0.14 -0.40 19.84
N PHE A 32 1.31 -0.06 20.39
CA PHE A 32 1.80 -0.71 21.61
C PHE A 32 0.82 -0.49 22.77
N PRO A 33 0.26 -1.55 23.38
CA PRO A 33 -0.73 -1.41 24.43
C PRO A 33 -0.10 -0.91 25.72
N LYS A 34 -0.71 0.09 26.36
CA LYS A 34 -0.29 0.62 27.68
C LYS A 34 -0.80 -0.20 28.85
N HIS A 35 -1.84 -1.00 28.63
CA HIS A 35 -2.51 -1.84 29.61
C HIS A 35 -2.82 -3.20 28.99
N ASN A 36 -3.24 -4.15 29.82
CA ASN A 36 -3.73 -5.45 29.33
C ASN A 36 -4.91 -5.23 28.39
N ILE A 37 -4.85 -5.87 27.22
CA ILE A 37 -5.88 -5.81 26.18
C ILE A 37 -6.22 -7.21 25.69
N VAL A 38 -7.31 -7.32 24.97
CA VAL A 38 -7.59 -8.46 24.09
C VAL A 38 -7.50 -7.97 22.65
N LEU A 39 -6.52 -8.46 21.92
CA LEU A 39 -6.41 -8.23 20.48
C LEU A 39 -7.38 -9.18 19.78
N LYS A 40 -8.33 -8.61 19.03
CA LYS A 40 -9.29 -9.37 18.23
C LYS A 40 -8.89 -9.33 16.78
N ILE A 41 -8.70 -10.48 16.15
CA ILE A 41 -8.53 -10.62 14.71
C ILE A 41 -9.87 -11.06 14.13
N GLN A 42 -10.34 -10.31 13.15
CA GLN A 42 -11.61 -10.52 12.49
C GLN A 42 -11.41 -10.75 11.00
N MET A 43 -12.17 -11.66 10.44
CA MET A 43 -12.23 -11.89 9.00
C MET A 43 -13.56 -11.39 8.44
N ARG A 44 -13.50 -10.70 7.32
CA ARG A 44 -14.70 -10.26 6.59
C ARG A 44 -15.23 -11.40 5.74
N ASP A 45 -16.50 -11.71 5.88
CA ASP A 45 -17.18 -12.70 5.04
C ASP A 45 -17.62 -12.14 3.67
N LYS A 46 -18.20 -13.02 2.85
CA LYS A 46 -18.74 -12.64 1.54
C LYS A 46 -19.93 -11.68 1.63
N GLN A 47 -20.59 -11.58 2.79
CA GLN A 47 -21.68 -10.63 3.09
C GLN A 47 -21.16 -9.27 3.55
N GLY A 48 -19.85 -9.15 3.75
CA GLY A 48 -19.20 -7.93 4.24
C GLY A 48 -19.21 -7.79 5.77
N LEU A 49 -19.67 -8.80 6.50
CA LEU A 49 -19.70 -8.82 7.96
C LEU A 49 -18.37 -9.31 8.53
N PHE A 50 -17.96 -8.75 9.67
CA PHE A 50 -16.74 -9.15 10.36
C PHE A 50 -17.04 -10.19 11.45
N HIS A 51 -16.29 -11.29 11.44
CA HIS A 51 -16.40 -12.39 12.41
C HIS A 51 -15.09 -12.53 13.16
N ASP A 52 -15.17 -12.65 14.50
CA ASP A 52 -14.00 -12.95 15.34
C ASP A 52 -13.44 -14.33 14.96
N ILE A 53 -12.21 -14.37 14.48
CA ILE A 53 -11.51 -15.64 14.15
C ILE A 53 -10.44 -15.97 15.20
N TYR A 54 -9.93 -14.97 15.91
CA TYR A 54 -8.94 -15.17 16.95
C TYR A 54 -8.98 -14.06 18.00
N ASN A 55 -8.82 -14.41 19.25
CA ASN A 55 -8.74 -13.48 20.36
C ASN A 55 -7.46 -13.76 21.15
N LEU A 56 -6.57 -12.78 21.22
CA LEU A 56 -5.28 -12.87 21.92
C LEU A 56 -5.26 -11.92 23.12
N PRO A 57 -5.27 -12.42 24.36
CA PRO A 57 -4.95 -11.62 25.53
C PRO A 57 -3.49 -11.16 25.48
N VAL A 58 -3.24 -9.87 25.60
CA VAL A 58 -1.90 -9.28 25.58
C VAL A 58 -1.67 -8.54 26.90
N ASP A 59 -0.68 -8.99 27.66
CA ASP A 59 -0.11 -8.25 28.78
C ASP A 59 1.20 -7.57 28.31
N PRO A 60 1.28 -6.23 28.19
CA PRO A 60 2.48 -5.55 27.72
C PRO A 60 3.67 -5.71 28.66
N LYS A 61 3.47 -6.26 29.87
CA LYS A 61 4.53 -6.58 30.83
C LYS A 61 4.97 -8.05 30.78
N SER A 62 4.36 -8.85 29.92
CA SER A 62 4.66 -10.26 29.79
C SER A 62 6.13 -10.49 29.43
N TYR A 63 6.73 -11.52 30.02
CA TYR A 63 8.08 -11.99 29.72
C TYR A 63 8.26 -12.37 28.23
N PHE A 64 7.20 -12.81 27.56
CA PHE A 64 7.26 -13.22 26.15
C PHE A 64 7.28 -12.03 25.16
N ILE A 65 7.12 -10.79 25.64
CA ILE A 65 7.22 -9.61 24.79
C ILE A 65 8.67 -9.19 24.69
N VAL A 66 9.25 -9.33 23.51
CA VAL A 66 10.59 -8.84 23.21
C VAL A 66 10.56 -7.31 23.20
N LYS A 67 11.44 -6.70 24.00
CA LYS A 67 11.59 -5.25 24.14
C LYS A 67 12.98 -4.76 23.73
N ASP A 68 13.81 -5.69 23.27
CA ASP A 68 15.16 -5.39 22.87
C ASP A 68 15.14 -4.48 21.62
N ASN A 69 15.98 -3.46 21.68
CA ASN A 69 16.12 -2.55 20.55
C ASN A 69 17.20 -3.11 19.62
N PRO A 70 16.87 -3.45 18.38
CA PRO A 70 17.88 -3.94 17.46
C PRO A 70 18.97 -2.88 17.24
N SER A 71 20.24 -3.29 17.20
CA SER A 71 21.39 -2.36 17.11
C SER A 71 22.35 -2.69 15.96
N LYS A 72 22.04 -3.69 15.13
CA LYS A 72 22.94 -4.14 14.05
C LYS A 72 23.09 -3.09 12.93
N PHE A 73 22.03 -2.39 12.61
CA PHE A 73 22.01 -1.43 11.51
C PHE A 73 21.87 0.01 12.03
N LYS A 74 22.49 0.93 11.33
CA LYS A 74 22.36 2.36 11.61
C LYS A 74 20.98 2.85 11.16
N VAL A 75 20.45 3.81 11.91
CA VAL A 75 19.22 4.53 11.57
C VAL A 75 19.55 5.96 11.19
N THR A 76 18.93 6.45 10.12
CA THR A 76 19.08 7.83 9.67
C THR A 76 17.73 8.56 9.68
N ASN A 77 17.68 9.69 10.38
CA ASN A 77 16.55 10.62 10.34
C ASN A 77 16.61 11.42 9.04
N LEU A 78 15.59 11.27 8.19
CA LEU A 78 15.53 11.94 6.88
C LEU A 78 14.71 13.23 6.94
N ALA A 79 13.54 13.18 7.55
CA ALA A 79 12.66 14.32 7.82
C ALA A 79 11.84 14.01 9.07
N VAL A 80 12.23 14.55 10.23
CA VAL A 80 11.53 14.33 11.49
C VAL A 80 10.92 15.65 11.94
N ASN A 81 9.59 15.73 11.88
CA ASN A 81 8.82 16.95 12.11
C ASN A 81 8.12 16.97 13.48
N GLY A 82 8.29 15.92 14.27
CA GLY A 82 7.76 15.88 15.63
C GLY A 82 7.68 14.49 16.25
N ASP A 83 6.96 14.43 17.37
CA ASP A 83 6.77 13.21 18.15
C ASP A 83 6.02 12.15 17.32
N TYR A 84 6.57 10.96 17.27
CA TYR A 84 5.99 9.82 16.54
C TYR A 84 4.60 9.40 17.03
N HIS A 85 4.21 9.74 18.25
CA HIS A 85 2.85 9.50 18.71
C HIS A 85 1.78 10.43 18.10
N LYS A 86 2.22 11.46 17.37
CA LYS A 86 1.37 12.52 16.80
C LYS A 86 1.70 12.83 15.34
N LYS A 87 2.35 11.90 14.67
CA LYS A 87 2.75 12.03 13.27
C LYS A 87 2.53 10.71 12.55
N LEU A 88 2.38 10.78 11.25
CA LEU A 88 2.50 9.63 10.39
C LEU A 88 3.98 9.29 10.24
N ASP A 89 4.41 8.17 10.77
CA ASP A 89 5.79 7.72 10.70
C ASP A 89 5.99 6.71 9.56
N ILE A 90 6.86 7.07 8.62
CA ILE A 90 7.21 6.23 7.47
C ILE A 90 8.66 5.81 7.59
N VAL A 91 8.90 4.50 7.59
CA VAL A 91 10.25 3.93 7.50
C VAL A 91 10.55 3.55 6.06
N ILE A 92 11.73 3.94 5.56
CA ILE A 92 12.23 3.52 4.25
C ILE A 92 13.31 2.46 4.45
N LEU A 93 13.12 1.31 3.81
CA LEU A 93 14.05 0.18 3.83
C LEU A 93 14.75 0.04 2.48
N PRO A 94 16.07 -0.25 2.47
CA PRO A 94 16.81 -0.53 1.25
C PRO A 94 16.57 -1.97 0.79
N GLU A 95 16.44 -2.16 -0.51
CA GLU A 95 16.46 -3.48 -1.11
C GLU A 95 17.37 -3.47 -2.34
N GLY A 96 18.36 -4.39 -2.36
CA GLY A 96 19.33 -4.46 -3.42
C GLY A 96 20.35 -3.31 -3.45
N TYR A 97 20.52 -2.58 -2.36
CA TYR A 97 21.63 -1.64 -2.18
C TYR A 97 22.73 -2.31 -1.38
N THR A 98 23.92 -2.44 -1.95
CA THR A 98 25.11 -2.94 -1.24
C THR A 98 25.65 -1.89 -0.27
N GLU A 99 26.60 -2.29 0.61
CA GLU A 99 27.29 -1.36 1.52
C GLU A 99 27.88 -0.15 0.77
N LYS A 100 28.44 -0.37 -0.43
CA LYS A 100 29.01 0.70 -1.26
C LYS A 100 27.95 1.63 -1.85
N GLU A 101 26.70 1.22 -1.87
CA GLU A 101 25.57 1.95 -2.44
C GLU A 101 24.69 2.64 -1.38
N MET A 102 25.04 2.57 -0.09
CA MET A 102 24.28 3.24 0.96
C MET A 102 24.21 4.76 0.77
N GLU A 103 25.25 5.39 0.21
CA GLU A 103 25.19 6.81 -0.12
C GLU A 103 24.16 7.08 -1.25
N LYS A 104 24.06 6.19 -2.25
CA LYS A 104 23.03 6.24 -3.28
C LYS A 104 21.65 6.09 -2.65
N PHE A 105 21.46 5.10 -1.77
CA PHE A 105 20.20 4.88 -1.04
C PHE A 105 19.73 6.15 -0.32
N HIS A 106 20.62 6.83 0.40
CA HIS A 106 20.26 8.09 1.07
C HIS A 106 19.91 9.22 0.09
N LYS A 107 20.56 9.30 -1.06
CA LYS A 107 20.19 10.26 -2.12
C LYS A 107 18.82 9.94 -2.70
N ASP A 108 18.55 8.66 -2.94
CA ASP A 108 17.25 8.19 -3.41
C ASP A 108 16.15 8.48 -2.38
N CYS A 109 16.34 8.15 -1.10
CA CYS A 109 15.40 8.50 -0.04
C CYS A 109 15.02 9.99 -0.07
N LYS A 110 16.02 10.89 -0.14
CA LYS A 110 15.76 12.33 -0.18
C LYS A 110 14.97 12.76 -1.43
N ARG A 111 15.31 12.17 -2.57
CA ARG A 111 14.60 12.41 -3.84
C ARG A 111 13.14 12.00 -3.75
N PHE A 112 12.87 10.80 -3.23
CA PHE A 112 11.52 10.26 -3.09
C PHE A 112 10.68 11.04 -2.07
N ILE A 113 11.27 11.45 -0.95
CA ILE A 113 10.60 12.33 0.02
C ILE A 113 10.24 13.68 -0.61
N GLY A 114 11.12 14.23 -1.47
CA GLY A 114 10.81 15.42 -2.25
C GLY A 114 9.57 15.22 -3.11
N TRP A 115 9.52 14.15 -3.89
CA TRP A 115 8.36 13.81 -4.72
C TRP A 115 7.08 13.56 -3.93
N PHE A 116 7.18 12.91 -2.76
CA PHE A 116 6.05 12.69 -1.86
C PHE A 116 5.43 14.02 -1.42
N PHE A 117 6.28 14.98 -1.05
CA PHE A 117 5.83 16.29 -0.60
C PHE A 117 5.44 17.25 -1.76
N ASP A 118 5.54 16.84 -3.00
CA ASP A 118 4.98 17.59 -4.14
C ASP A 118 3.48 17.27 -4.35
N VAL A 119 2.98 16.17 -3.78
CA VAL A 119 1.61 15.68 -3.99
C VAL A 119 0.70 16.07 -2.82
N ALA A 120 -0.53 16.55 -3.13
CA ALA A 120 -1.55 16.76 -2.11
C ALA A 120 -2.09 15.41 -1.58
N PRO A 121 -2.41 15.27 -0.28
CA PRO A 121 -2.44 16.33 0.76
C PRO A 121 -1.08 16.58 1.43
N PHE A 122 -0.05 15.81 1.15
CA PHE A 122 1.25 15.85 1.85
C PHE A 122 1.98 17.17 1.64
N LYS A 123 1.80 17.81 0.47
CA LYS A 123 2.42 19.09 0.14
C LYS A 123 2.14 20.19 1.16
N SER A 124 0.90 20.27 1.63
CA SER A 124 0.46 21.28 2.61
C SER A 124 0.45 20.78 4.06
N ASN A 125 0.94 19.56 4.30
CA ASN A 125 0.93 18.91 5.62
C ASN A 125 2.28 18.21 5.90
N LYS A 126 3.37 18.79 5.45
CA LYS A 126 4.73 18.22 5.64
C LYS A 126 5.05 17.97 7.10
N GLU A 127 4.60 18.87 7.96
CA GLU A 127 4.79 18.83 9.41
C GLU A 127 4.06 17.65 10.08
N LYS A 128 3.16 16.98 9.39
CA LYS A 128 2.41 15.82 9.89
C LYS A 128 3.09 14.48 9.64
N VAL A 129 4.21 14.47 8.91
CA VAL A 129 4.85 13.23 8.47
C VAL A 129 6.31 13.19 8.91
N ASN A 130 6.73 12.07 9.46
CA ASN A 130 8.13 11.75 9.74
C ASN A 130 8.64 10.71 8.73
N PHE A 131 9.89 10.86 8.32
CA PHE A 131 10.61 9.86 7.52
C PHE A 131 11.92 9.48 8.20
N ARG A 132 12.15 8.19 8.30
CA ARG A 132 13.42 7.59 8.73
C ARG A 132 13.83 6.47 7.78
N CYS A 133 15.08 6.12 7.74
CA CYS A 133 15.53 4.92 7.04
C CYS A 133 16.44 4.07 7.92
N VAL A 134 16.55 2.81 7.56
CA VAL A 134 17.45 1.83 8.17
C VAL A 134 18.52 1.49 7.16
N ASP A 135 19.79 1.63 7.53
CA ASP A 135 20.94 1.38 6.66
C ASP A 135 21.30 -0.13 6.69
N ALA A 136 20.51 -0.94 6.01
CA ALA A 136 20.62 -2.40 5.97
C ALA A 136 21.05 -2.87 4.57
N PRO A 137 22.36 -3.00 4.30
CA PRO A 137 22.85 -3.33 2.96
C PRO A 137 22.55 -4.77 2.56
N SER A 138 22.24 -4.98 1.29
CA SER A 138 22.19 -6.26 0.61
C SER A 138 23.60 -6.76 0.27
N GLN A 139 23.75 -8.06 0.03
CA GLN A 139 25.02 -8.63 -0.43
C GLN A 139 25.26 -8.32 -1.92
N GLU A 140 24.19 -8.31 -2.73
CA GLU A 140 24.25 -7.99 -4.15
C GLU A 140 23.34 -6.81 -4.49
N SER A 141 23.73 -6.10 -5.56
CA SER A 141 22.95 -4.99 -6.11
C SER A 141 21.82 -5.49 -7.01
N GLY A 142 20.65 -4.87 -6.91
CA GLY A 142 19.48 -5.19 -7.73
C GLY A 142 18.43 -6.03 -7.00
N THR A 143 17.64 -6.77 -7.75
CA THR A 143 16.54 -7.63 -7.27
C THR A 143 16.35 -8.80 -8.22
N ASP A 144 15.57 -9.78 -7.80
CA ASP A 144 15.24 -10.92 -8.67
C ASP A 144 14.34 -10.50 -9.84
N ILE A 145 14.72 -10.95 -11.03
CA ILE A 145 13.95 -10.82 -12.27
C ILE A 145 13.82 -12.21 -12.89
N PRO A 146 12.87 -13.03 -12.41
CA PRO A 146 12.78 -14.46 -12.76
C PRO A 146 12.63 -14.73 -14.25
N ASP A 147 11.87 -13.90 -14.98
CA ASP A 147 11.66 -14.01 -16.42
C ASP A 147 12.94 -13.72 -17.25
N ALA A 148 13.90 -12.99 -16.68
CA ALA A 148 15.21 -12.75 -17.25
C ALA A 148 16.29 -13.72 -16.70
N GLY A 149 15.92 -14.64 -15.82
CA GLY A 149 16.86 -15.57 -15.17
C GLY A 149 17.86 -14.86 -14.23
N ILE A 150 17.51 -13.69 -13.72
CA ILE A 150 18.34 -12.91 -12.80
C ILE A 150 17.92 -13.20 -11.36
N TRP A 151 18.89 -13.63 -10.55
CA TRP A 151 18.73 -13.95 -9.14
C TRP A 151 19.76 -13.20 -8.34
N LYS A 152 19.35 -12.57 -7.23
CA LYS A 152 20.16 -11.71 -6.40
C LYS A 152 20.03 -12.06 -4.91
N ASN A 153 21.14 -12.08 -4.21
CA ASN A 153 21.14 -12.24 -2.76
C ASN A 153 20.95 -10.88 -2.09
N THR A 154 19.70 -10.54 -1.84
CA THR A 154 19.32 -9.26 -1.26
C THR A 154 18.74 -9.42 0.14
N ILE A 155 18.61 -8.32 0.88
CA ILE A 155 18.23 -8.39 2.30
C ILE A 155 16.73 -8.69 2.51
N LEU A 156 15.89 -8.38 1.53
CA LEU A 156 14.44 -8.59 1.61
C LEU A 156 13.92 -9.53 0.52
N ASN A 157 14.80 -10.10 -0.32
CA ASN A 157 14.47 -11.06 -1.38
C ASN A 157 13.26 -10.62 -2.23
N SER A 158 13.24 -9.34 -2.64
CA SER A 158 12.18 -8.88 -3.51
C SER A 158 12.33 -9.46 -4.93
N HIS A 159 11.21 -9.71 -5.57
CA HIS A 159 11.19 -10.27 -6.92
C HIS A 159 10.08 -9.67 -7.76
N PHE A 160 10.37 -9.53 -9.04
CA PHE A 160 9.37 -9.26 -10.07
C PHE A 160 8.57 -10.51 -10.42
N TYR A 161 7.62 -10.35 -11.30
CA TYR A 161 6.81 -11.42 -11.87
C TYR A 161 5.83 -12.08 -10.90
N THR A 162 5.48 -11.41 -9.81
CA THR A 162 4.44 -11.86 -8.89
C THR A 162 3.12 -12.07 -9.66
N PHE A 163 2.50 -13.23 -9.48
CA PHE A 163 1.29 -13.66 -10.20
C PHE A 163 1.42 -13.65 -11.74
N GLY A 164 2.63 -13.88 -12.25
CA GLY A 164 2.89 -13.84 -13.69
C GLY A 164 2.81 -12.46 -14.33
N THR A 165 2.77 -11.40 -13.52
CA THR A 165 2.72 -10.02 -13.99
C THR A 165 4.11 -9.40 -13.97
N ASP A 166 4.66 -9.10 -15.14
CA ASP A 166 6.04 -8.63 -15.32
C ASP A 166 6.46 -7.48 -14.40
N ARG A 167 5.60 -6.50 -14.21
CA ARG A 167 5.86 -5.30 -13.40
C ARG A 167 5.52 -5.44 -11.92
N TYR A 168 4.83 -6.51 -11.52
CA TYR A 168 4.40 -6.64 -10.13
C TYR A 168 5.55 -7.13 -9.28
N LEU A 169 6.02 -6.23 -8.43
CA LEU A 169 7.17 -6.41 -7.56
C LEU A 169 6.68 -6.63 -6.12
N THR A 170 7.14 -7.68 -5.45
CA THR A 170 6.80 -7.99 -4.06
C THR A 170 7.95 -8.65 -3.33
N THR A 171 7.82 -8.79 -2.01
CA THR A 171 8.61 -9.73 -1.21
C THR A 171 7.69 -10.57 -0.32
N GLN A 172 8.05 -11.82 -0.12
CA GLN A 172 7.37 -12.72 0.80
C GLN A 172 8.10 -12.85 2.16
N ASP A 173 9.26 -12.22 2.31
CA ASP A 173 10.06 -12.27 3.54
C ASP A 173 9.59 -11.25 4.58
N ILE A 174 8.32 -11.37 4.96
CA ILE A 174 7.62 -10.44 5.84
C ILE A 174 8.29 -10.31 7.21
N ARG A 175 8.88 -11.38 7.69
CA ARG A 175 9.61 -11.34 8.95
C ARG A 175 10.78 -10.38 8.87
N ASP A 176 11.58 -10.47 7.82
CA ASP A 176 12.75 -9.60 7.65
C ASP A 176 12.34 -8.15 7.41
N VAL A 177 11.25 -7.93 6.65
CA VAL A 177 10.65 -6.59 6.50
C VAL A 177 10.26 -6.00 7.86
N ARG A 178 9.57 -6.78 8.72
CA ARG A 178 9.14 -6.32 10.04
C ARG A 178 10.30 -6.13 11.01
N ASP A 179 11.26 -7.03 10.99
CA ASP A 179 12.44 -6.96 11.85
C ASP A 179 13.30 -5.73 11.50
N LEU A 180 13.47 -5.41 10.21
CA LEU A 180 14.14 -4.18 9.79
C LEU A 180 13.34 -2.93 10.12
N ALA A 181 12.03 -2.92 9.88
CA ALA A 181 11.20 -1.76 10.19
C ALA A 181 11.19 -1.46 11.69
N ALA A 182 11.31 -2.46 12.56
CA ALA A 182 11.32 -2.33 14.02
C ALA A 182 12.50 -1.53 14.60
N TYR A 183 13.51 -1.18 13.79
CA TYR A 183 14.60 -0.29 14.22
C TYR A 183 14.12 1.14 14.54
N VAL A 184 12.96 1.54 14.04
CA VAL A 184 12.39 2.88 14.24
C VAL A 184 10.89 2.80 14.52
N PRO A 185 10.28 3.80 15.15
CA PRO A 185 8.82 3.94 15.15
C PRO A 185 8.32 4.05 13.71
N TYR A 186 7.27 3.30 13.36
CA TYR A 186 6.66 3.36 12.02
C TYR A 186 5.17 3.02 12.04
N ASP A 187 4.43 3.64 11.15
CA ASP A 187 3.05 3.32 10.79
C ASP A 187 2.98 2.71 9.40
N GLN A 188 3.89 3.12 8.53
CA GLN A 188 3.99 2.64 7.15
C GLN A 188 5.43 2.26 6.82
N ILE A 189 5.56 1.20 6.01
CA ILE A 189 6.85 0.72 5.50
C ILE A 189 6.92 1.02 4.02
N TYR A 190 8.02 1.61 3.58
CA TYR A 190 8.34 1.78 2.17
C TYR A 190 9.67 1.11 1.84
N ILE A 191 9.69 0.20 0.86
CA ILE A 191 10.90 -0.48 0.40
C ILE A 191 11.32 0.15 -0.92
N LEU A 192 12.52 0.75 -0.99
CA LEU A 192 13.12 1.21 -2.23
C LEU A 192 14.00 0.11 -2.80
N VAL A 193 13.71 -0.29 -4.04
CA VAL A 193 14.40 -1.39 -4.74
C VAL A 193 15.37 -0.82 -5.77
N ASN A 194 16.65 -1.17 -5.65
CA ASN A 194 17.75 -0.64 -6.45
C ASN A 194 17.78 -1.24 -7.86
N THR A 195 16.87 -0.79 -8.72
CA THR A 195 16.81 -1.21 -10.13
C THR A 195 16.10 -0.15 -10.98
N ASP A 196 16.35 -0.16 -12.29
CA ASP A 196 15.71 0.68 -13.29
C ASP A 196 14.52 0.03 -13.98
N LYS A 197 14.28 -1.28 -13.75
CA LYS A 197 13.10 -1.97 -14.27
C LYS A 197 11.84 -1.35 -13.68
N TYR A 198 10.85 -1.06 -14.54
CA TYR A 198 9.56 -0.52 -14.10
C TYR A 198 8.84 -1.51 -13.19
N GLY A 199 8.40 -1.06 -12.00
CA GLY A 199 7.57 -1.84 -11.12
C GLY A 199 7.36 -1.23 -9.74
N GLY A 200 6.37 -1.80 -9.08
CA GLY A 200 5.97 -1.44 -7.72
C GLY A 200 4.91 -2.38 -7.20
N GLY A 201 4.48 -2.14 -5.98
CA GLY A 201 3.40 -2.84 -5.31
C GLY A 201 3.04 -2.17 -3.98
N GLY A 202 1.75 -2.05 -3.69
CA GLY A 202 1.23 -1.51 -2.44
C GLY A 202 0.21 -2.45 -1.82
N VAL A 203 0.50 -2.99 -0.64
CA VAL A 203 -0.41 -3.89 0.09
C VAL A 203 -0.98 -3.14 1.29
N TYR A 204 -2.31 -3.05 1.35
CA TYR A 204 -3.02 -2.21 2.32
C TYR A 204 -2.61 -2.46 3.76
N ASN A 205 -2.11 -1.40 4.40
CA ASN A 205 -1.62 -1.38 5.79
C ASN A 205 -0.61 -2.50 6.09
N TYR A 206 0.24 -2.81 5.11
CA TYR A 206 1.21 -3.89 5.18
C TYR A 206 2.61 -3.41 4.80
N TYR A 207 2.90 -3.17 3.53
CA TYR A 207 4.08 -2.46 3.03
C TYR A 207 3.83 -1.88 1.63
N ASN A 208 4.72 -0.97 1.24
CA ASN A 208 4.86 -0.48 -0.12
C ASN A 208 6.24 -0.81 -0.65
N LEU A 209 6.38 -0.95 -1.95
CA LEU A 209 7.67 -0.95 -2.61
C LEU A 209 7.59 -0.35 -4.02
N CYS A 210 8.71 0.21 -4.47
CA CYS A 210 8.90 0.63 -5.85
C CYS A 210 10.38 0.68 -6.21
N THR A 211 10.65 0.68 -7.50
CA THR A 211 12.01 0.76 -8.04
C THR A 211 12.55 2.17 -7.97
N SER A 212 13.87 2.31 -7.76
CA SER A 212 14.49 3.63 -7.51
C SER A 212 14.82 4.41 -8.76
N ASP A 213 15.19 3.74 -9.86
CA ASP A 213 15.86 4.39 -10.99
C ASP A 213 15.03 4.41 -12.29
N ASN A 214 13.78 3.95 -12.23
CA ASN A 214 12.87 4.05 -13.36
C ASN A 214 12.33 5.48 -13.52
N SER A 215 12.11 5.93 -14.75
CA SER A 215 11.56 7.27 -15.05
C SER A 215 10.19 7.52 -14.42
N GLU A 216 9.38 6.46 -14.28
CA GLU A 216 8.04 6.52 -13.70
C GLU A 216 8.02 6.38 -12.17
N SER A 217 9.17 6.16 -11.53
CA SER A 217 9.23 5.96 -10.07
C SER A 217 8.60 7.09 -9.27
N LYS A 218 8.70 8.33 -9.77
CA LYS A 218 8.04 9.49 -9.16
C LYS A 218 6.53 9.31 -9.06
N PHE A 219 5.91 8.78 -10.11
CA PHE A 219 4.48 8.50 -10.13
C PHE A 219 4.15 7.29 -9.25
N VAL A 220 4.86 6.16 -9.46
CA VAL A 220 4.62 4.88 -8.79
C VAL A 220 4.70 5.02 -7.27
N PHE A 221 5.68 5.77 -6.75
CA PHE A 221 5.87 5.94 -5.31
C PHE A 221 4.62 6.40 -4.56
N THR A 222 3.94 7.42 -5.04
CA THR A 222 2.73 7.94 -4.40
C THR A 222 1.47 7.20 -4.81
N HIS A 223 1.46 6.52 -5.96
CA HIS A 223 0.39 5.63 -6.38
C HIS A 223 0.30 4.41 -5.45
N GLU A 224 1.41 3.68 -5.26
CA GLU A 224 1.47 2.52 -4.36
C GLU A 224 1.16 2.91 -2.91
N PHE A 225 1.58 4.12 -2.49
CA PHE A 225 1.21 4.64 -1.19
C PHE A 225 -0.30 4.84 -1.05
N GLY A 226 -1.00 5.19 -2.11
CA GLY A 226 -2.47 5.24 -2.15
C GLY A 226 -3.11 3.90 -1.80
N HIS A 227 -2.59 2.81 -2.35
CA HIS A 227 -3.02 1.45 -2.01
C HIS A 227 -2.72 1.10 -0.55
N ALA A 228 -1.46 1.17 -0.16
CA ALA A 228 -1.04 0.68 1.14
C ALA A 228 -1.50 1.55 2.31
N PHE A 229 -1.52 2.86 2.16
CA PHE A 229 -1.94 3.76 3.23
C PHE A 229 -3.46 3.90 3.34
N ALA A 230 -4.14 4.13 2.20
CA ALA A 230 -5.56 4.46 2.20
C ALA A 230 -6.48 3.35 1.68
N GLY A 231 -5.92 2.20 1.24
CA GLY A 231 -6.70 1.09 0.71
C GLY A 231 -7.45 1.46 -0.57
N LEU A 232 -6.87 2.37 -1.37
CA LEU A 232 -7.46 2.75 -2.65
C LEU A 232 -7.33 1.62 -3.65
N ALA A 233 -8.33 1.44 -4.50
CA ALA A 233 -8.27 0.55 -5.64
C ALA A 233 -7.62 1.24 -6.84
N ASP A 234 -7.09 0.46 -7.78
CA ASP A 234 -6.79 0.94 -9.11
C ASP A 234 -8.07 1.39 -9.82
N GLU A 235 -8.00 2.54 -10.48
CA GLU A 235 -9.13 3.13 -11.21
C GLU A 235 -9.03 2.87 -12.72
N TYR A 236 -8.32 1.82 -13.14
CA TYR A 236 -8.16 1.43 -14.53
C TYR A 236 -8.64 -0.01 -14.78
N PRO A 237 -9.10 -0.32 -15.99
CA PRO A 237 -9.37 -1.69 -16.41
C PRO A 237 -8.08 -2.39 -16.81
N TYR A 238 -7.88 -3.64 -16.39
CA TYR A 238 -6.71 -4.44 -16.75
C TYR A 238 -6.95 -5.94 -16.60
N GLY A 239 -7.08 -6.64 -17.72
CA GLY A 239 -6.92 -8.10 -17.80
C GLY A 239 -8.11 -8.96 -17.43
N TYR A 240 -9.23 -8.39 -16.96
CA TYR A 240 -10.43 -9.15 -16.63
C TYR A 240 -11.63 -8.73 -17.49
N ASP A 241 -12.23 -9.71 -18.18
CA ASP A 241 -13.36 -9.47 -19.06
C ASP A 241 -14.68 -9.32 -18.29
N LYS A 242 -14.81 -9.97 -17.14
CA LYS A 242 -16.04 -10.00 -16.34
C LYS A 242 -15.79 -9.48 -14.93
N ALA A 243 -16.61 -8.52 -14.52
CA ALA A 243 -16.53 -7.97 -13.17
C ALA A 243 -16.88 -9.01 -12.09
N GLU A 244 -17.75 -9.95 -12.39
CA GLU A 244 -18.19 -11.02 -11.52
C GLU A 244 -17.06 -11.97 -11.10
N ASP A 245 -15.96 -12.01 -11.84
CA ASP A 245 -14.78 -12.82 -11.48
C ASP A 245 -14.05 -12.24 -10.26
N LEU A 246 -14.15 -10.92 -10.04
CA LEU A 246 -13.47 -10.21 -8.96
C LEU A 246 -14.43 -9.63 -7.91
N TYR A 247 -15.67 -9.29 -8.27
CA TYR A 247 -16.60 -8.53 -7.45
C TYR A 247 -17.97 -9.20 -7.33
N ASP A 248 -18.54 -9.20 -6.13
CA ASP A 248 -19.97 -9.44 -5.93
C ASP A 248 -20.73 -8.14 -6.25
N LEU A 249 -21.35 -8.07 -7.42
CA LEU A 249 -22.03 -6.87 -7.90
C LEU A 249 -23.26 -6.48 -7.08
N SER A 250 -23.73 -7.33 -6.16
CA SER A 250 -24.83 -7.02 -5.23
C SER A 250 -24.36 -6.19 -4.03
N LYS A 251 -23.06 -5.93 -3.87
CA LYS A 251 -22.44 -5.25 -2.73
C LYS A 251 -21.43 -4.22 -3.19
N GLU A 252 -21.18 -3.24 -2.32
CA GLU A 252 -20.08 -2.32 -2.53
C GLU A 252 -18.72 -2.96 -2.23
N PRO A 253 -17.69 -2.72 -3.07
CA PRO A 253 -16.30 -3.01 -2.73
C PRO A 253 -15.91 -2.30 -1.43
N TRP A 254 -14.96 -2.86 -0.67
CA TRP A 254 -14.49 -2.21 0.54
C TRP A 254 -13.65 -0.94 0.27
N GLN A 255 -13.03 -0.86 -0.89
CA GLN A 255 -12.25 0.31 -1.33
C GLN A 255 -13.19 1.51 -1.55
N VAL A 256 -12.78 2.66 -1.04
CA VAL A 256 -13.65 3.86 -1.02
C VAL A 256 -13.81 4.54 -2.38
N ASN A 257 -12.87 4.31 -3.29
CA ASN A 257 -12.78 5.00 -4.59
C ASN A 257 -13.33 4.20 -5.78
N ILE A 258 -13.96 3.05 -5.52
CA ILE A 258 -14.71 2.30 -6.55
C ILE A 258 -16.09 1.90 -6.03
N THR A 259 -17.03 1.68 -6.93
CA THR A 259 -18.41 1.32 -6.61
C THR A 259 -19.02 0.38 -7.66
N THR A 260 -19.89 -0.53 -7.20
CA THR A 260 -20.78 -1.33 -8.03
C THR A 260 -22.11 -0.62 -8.29
N LEU A 261 -22.35 0.51 -7.64
CA LEU A 261 -23.64 1.23 -7.53
C LEU A 261 -24.72 0.48 -6.72
N ALA A 262 -24.41 -0.64 -6.07
CA ALA A 262 -25.35 -1.39 -5.24
C ALA A 262 -25.85 -0.58 -4.04
N ASP A 263 -24.97 0.17 -3.41
CA ASP A 263 -25.28 1.17 -2.38
C ASP A 263 -24.39 2.41 -2.54
N PHE A 264 -24.57 3.08 -3.66
CA PHE A 264 -23.74 4.26 -3.98
C PHE A 264 -23.85 5.40 -2.95
N LYS A 265 -24.90 5.42 -2.11
CA LYS A 265 -25.03 6.40 -1.03
C LYS A 265 -23.97 6.23 0.04
N SER A 266 -23.49 5.01 0.27
CA SER A 266 -22.39 4.72 1.19
C SER A 266 -21.01 5.13 0.66
N LYS A 267 -20.92 5.51 -0.61
CA LYS A 267 -19.69 5.96 -1.28
C LYS A 267 -19.67 7.48 -1.38
N TRP A 268 -19.36 8.03 -2.53
CA TRP A 268 -19.24 9.47 -2.75
C TRP A 268 -20.46 10.12 -3.43
N LYS A 269 -21.63 9.48 -3.39
CA LYS A 269 -22.86 9.99 -4.02
C LYS A 269 -23.18 11.42 -3.60
N ASN A 270 -22.95 11.77 -2.36
CA ASN A 270 -23.22 13.10 -1.79
C ASN A 270 -22.30 14.22 -2.33
N THR A 271 -21.24 13.89 -3.06
CA THR A 271 -20.33 14.85 -3.71
C THR A 271 -20.60 15.02 -5.20
N VAL A 272 -21.54 14.24 -5.74
CA VAL A 272 -21.92 14.30 -7.15
C VAL A 272 -22.96 15.38 -7.35
N ASP A 273 -22.72 16.29 -8.32
CA ASP A 273 -23.67 17.31 -8.73
C ASP A 273 -24.98 16.65 -9.23
N GLU A 274 -26.14 17.18 -8.84
CA GLU A 274 -27.45 16.63 -9.21
C GLU A 274 -27.67 16.57 -10.73
N SER A 275 -27.04 17.45 -11.49
CA SER A 275 -27.08 17.47 -12.95
C SER A 275 -26.17 16.41 -13.61
N THR A 276 -25.33 15.71 -12.84
CA THR A 276 -24.43 14.67 -13.37
C THR A 276 -25.14 13.32 -13.38
N PRO A 277 -25.33 12.70 -14.54
CA PRO A 277 -25.99 11.39 -14.62
C PRO A 277 -25.14 10.29 -13.97
N ILE A 278 -25.82 9.27 -13.43
CA ILE A 278 -25.19 8.07 -12.86
C ILE A 278 -25.83 6.84 -13.53
N PRO A 279 -25.03 6.00 -14.21
CA PRO A 279 -23.59 6.14 -14.53
C PRO A 279 -23.28 7.40 -15.34
N THR A 280 -22.04 7.91 -15.18
CA THR A 280 -21.60 9.14 -15.85
C THR A 280 -20.93 8.80 -17.18
N PRO A 281 -21.39 9.36 -18.30
CA PRO A 281 -20.75 9.15 -19.60
C PRO A 281 -19.30 9.67 -19.61
N ASP A 282 -18.38 8.90 -20.18
CA ASP A 282 -16.97 9.29 -20.34
C ASP A 282 -16.81 10.19 -21.58
N THR A 283 -17.27 11.43 -21.46
CA THR A 283 -17.25 12.46 -22.50
C THR A 283 -16.65 13.76 -21.99
N ASP A 284 -16.22 14.63 -22.90
CA ASP A 284 -15.64 15.94 -22.55
C ASP A 284 -16.54 16.80 -21.66
N GLN A 285 -17.87 16.64 -21.76
CA GLN A 285 -18.83 17.35 -20.92
C GLN A 285 -18.65 17.05 -19.42
N TYR A 286 -18.22 15.84 -19.07
CA TYR A 286 -18.14 15.38 -17.68
C TYR A 286 -16.72 15.14 -17.18
N LYS A 287 -15.68 15.36 -18.00
CA LYS A 287 -14.29 15.02 -17.65
C LYS A 287 -13.78 15.68 -16.37
N ASP A 288 -14.29 16.89 -16.06
CA ASP A 288 -13.91 17.66 -14.87
C ASP A 288 -14.93 17.52 -13.72
N LYS A 289 -15.90 16.61 -13.86
CA LYS A 289 -16.93 16.37 -12.84
C LYS A 289 -16.62 15.17 -11.96
N ILE A 290 -17.13 15.20 -10.73
CA ILE A 290 -17.26 14.00 -9.92
C ILE A 290 -18.52 13.27 -10.37
N GLY A 291 -18.39 11.96 -10.64
CA GLY A 291 -19.48 11.14 -11.14
C GLY A 291 -19.31 9.67 -10.76
N ALA A 292 -19.76 8.79 -11.64
CA ALA A 292 -19.49 7.35 -11.57
C ALA A 292 -19.15 6.88 -13.00
N PHE A 293 -17.88 6.95 -13.35
CA PHE A 293 -17.34 6.60 -14.66
C PHE A 293 -17.02 5.11 -14.72
N GLU A 294 -17.51 4.43 -15.73
CA GLU A 294 -17.31 2.99 -15.88
C GLU A 294 -15.86 2.62 -16.17
N GLY A 295 -15.44 1.45 -15.70
CA GLY A 295 -14.09 0.92 -15.88
C GLY A 295 -13.14 1.29 -14.72
N ALA A 296 -13.04 0.38 -13.75
CA ALA A 296 -12.14 0.48 -12.59
C ALA A 296 -11.94 -0.91 -11.97
N GLY A 297 -11.00 -1.06 -11.04
CA GLY A 297 -10.79 -2.31 -10.31
C GLY A 297 -10.43 -3.47 -11.23
N TYR A 298 -9.62 -3.21 -12.26
CA TYR A 298 -9.15 -4.15 -13.28
C TYR A 298 -10.21 -4.63 -14.29
N VAL A 299 -11.46 -4.14 -14.21
CA VAL A 299 -12.52 -4.54 -15.12
C VAL A 299 -13.06 -3.37 -15.94
N ALA A 300 -13.47 -3.65 -17.18
CA ALA A 300 -13.91 -2.62 -18.13
C ALA A 300 -15.34 -2.13 -17.87
N ALA A 301 -16.18 -2.94 -17.22
CA ALA A 301 -17.60 -2.63 -17.03
C ALA A 301 -18.08 -2.99 -15.62
N LYS A 302 -19.21 -2.40 -15.21
CA LYS A 302 -19.96 -2.65 -13.97
C LYS A 302 -19.27 -2.20 -12.67
N ILE A 303 -18.00 -1.75 -12.74
CA ILE A 303 -17.30 -1.09 -11.63
C ILE A 303 -16.98 0.32 -12.08
N TYR A 304 -17.23 1.27 -11.18
CA TYR A 304 -17.18 2.70 -11.49
C TYR A 304 -16.19 3.43 -10.59
N ARG A 305 -15.54 4.46 -11.14
CA ARG A 305 -14.57 5.36 -10.50
C ARG A 305 -15.13 6.78 -10.35
N PRO A 306 -14.57 7.63 -9.46
CA PRO A 306 -15.16 8.95 -9.18
C PRO A 306 -14.99 9.99 -10.28
N THR A 307 -13.87 9.94 -11.01
CA THR A 307 -13.49 10.96 -11.99
C THR A 307 -12.97 10.33 -13.28
N HIS A 308 -12.90 11.14 -14.34
CA HIS A 308 -12.30 10.71 -15.60
C HIS A 308 -10.85 10.27 -15.41
N ASP A 309 -10.05 11.05 -14.66
CA ASP A 309 -8.64 10.72 -14.39
C ASP A 309 -8.25 10.98 -12.92
N CYS A 310 -7.27 10.22 -12.43
CA CYS A 310 -6.80 10.22 -11.06
C CYS A 310 -5.40 9.60 -11.01
N LYS A 311 -4.61 9.94 -9.98
CA LYS A 311 -3.35 9.24 -9.70
C LYS A 311 -3.51 7.72 -9.56
N MET A 312 -4.67 7.24 -9.11
CA MET A 312 -4.98 5.80 -9.03
C MET A 312 -5.38 5.19 -10.39
N ARG A 313 -5.40 5.97 -11.47
CA ARG A 313 -5.77 5.51 -12.80
C ARG A 313 -4.64 5.56 -13.80
N SER A 314 -3.91 6.67 -13.85
CA SER A 314 -2.92 6.89 -14.90
C SER A 314 -1.73 7.70 -14.41
N ASN A 315 -0.61 7.59 -15.13
CA ASN A 315 0.58 8.40 -14.90
C ASN A 315 0.53 9.78 -15.58
N HIS A 316 -0.61 10.16 -16.15
CA HIS A 316 -0.80 11.47 -16.79
C HIS A 316 -1.11 12.58 -15.79
N THR A 317 -1.52 12.23 -14.57
CA THR A 317 -1.79 13.20 -13.51
C THR A 317 -1.05 12.88 -12.22
N ASP A 318 -0.52 13.92 -11.58
CA ASP A 318 0.10 13.84 -10.26
C ASP A 318 -0.91 14.03 -9.10
N LYS A 319 -2.21 14.07 -9.41
CA LYS A 319 -3.25 14.42 -8.43
C LYS A 319 -4.15 13.23 -8.10
N PHE A 320 -4.40 13.04 -6.82
CA PHE A 320 -5.55 12.26 -6.38
C PHE A 320 -6.85 12.98 -6.74
N CYS A 321 -7.85 12.24 -7.19
CA CYS A 321 -9.20 12.78 -7.36
C CYS A 321 -9.79 13.21 -5.99
N PRO A 322 -10.86 14.01 -5.95
CA PRO A 322 -11.41 14.48 -4.67
C PRO A 322 -11.78 13.36 -3.68
N VAL A 323 -12.26 12.23 -4.16
CA VAL A 323 -12.61 11.07 -3.31
C VAL A 323 -11.36 10.43 -2.71
N CYS A 324 -10.35 10.15 -3.54
CA CYS A 324 -9.06 9.60 -3.09
C CYS A 324 -8.33 10.58 -2.17
N LEU A 325 -8.32 11.86 -2.53
CA LEU A 325 -7.70 12.93 -1.72
C LEU A 325 -8.33 13.00 -0.32
N LYS A 326 -9.67 12.92 -0.23
CA LYS A 326 -10.37 12.90 1.05
C LYS A 326 -9.95 11.70 1.90
N ALA A 327 -9.93 10.50 1.33
CA ALA A 327 -9.55 9.28 2.03
C ALA A 327 -8.13 9.37 2.60
N VAL A 328 -7.17 9.84 1.79
CA VAL A 328 -5.77 10.04 2.22
C VAL A 328 -5.67 11.12 3.30
N THR A 329 -6.42 12.21 3.17
CA THR A 329 -6.42 13.32 4.13
C THR A 329 -6.98 12.90 5.48
N ASP A 330 -8.10 12.18 5.50
CA ASP A 330 -8.74 11.70 6.72
C ASP A 330 -7.79 10.78 7.51
N LEU A 331 -7.07 9.90 6.84
CA LEU A 331 -6.08 9.05 7.48
C LEU A 331 -4.85 9.82 7.96
N LEU A 332 -4.35 10.77 7.17
CA LEU A 332 -3.24 11.61 7.60
C LEU A 332 -3.58 12.38 8.88
N ASN A 333 -4.80 12.92 8.97
CA ASN A 333 -5.28 13.57 10.18
C ASN A 333 -5.38 12.59 11.35
N PHE A 334 -5.92 11.38 11.13
CA PHE A 334 -6.01 10.35 12.17
C PHE A 334 -4.66 10.01 12.81
N TYR A 335 -3.56 9.99 12.02
CA TYR A 335 -2.22 9.74 12.55
C TYR A 335 -1.55 10.95 13.18
N SER A 336 -2.04 12.16 12.89
CA SER A 336 -1.40 13.41 13.30
C SER A 336 -2.18 14.21 14.35
N GLU A 337 -3.26 13.65 14.90
CA GLU A 337 -4.02 14.15 16.04
C GLU A 337 -3.50 13.49 17.34
#